data_ee8c5158c439d34adbcede92ec374f93
#
_entry.id   ee8c5158c439d34adbcede92ec374f93
#
_cell.length_a   1.000
_cell.length_b   1.000
_cell.length_c   1.000
_cell.angle_alpha   90.00
_cell.angle_beta   90.00
_cell.angle_gamma   90.00
#
_symmetry.space_group_name_H-M   'P 1'
#
loop_
_entity.id
_entity.type
_entity.pdbx_description
1 polymer ?
#
loop_
_entity_poly.entity_id
_entity_poly.type
_entity_poly.pdbx_seq_one_letter_code
_entity_poly.pdbx_strand_id
1 'polypeptide(L)'
;MCVISMPGAMAALLFPDWTRYPLFNYMHINSFLIHGLLVLIPVLVLTSGRYKPSIKRIWQIFLFLFTVVPSVYVINRIWGCNFMFLCYPSNGSPFLSVYLRHGYVPYLITYAVAVILCILVIYGILDKIASFCGKNVVYINRKN
;
A
#
# COMPACT_ATOMS: atom_id res chain seq x y z
N MET A 1 0.98 -11.82 0.02
CA MET A 1 -0.10 -10.86 0.33
C MET A 1 0.24 -9.89 1.47
N CYS A 2 1.06 -10.27 2.45
CA CYS A 2 1.31 -9.46 3.65
C CYS A 2 1.88 -8.05 3.39
N VAL A 3 2.59 -7.82 2.30
CA VAL A 3 3.28 -6.54 1.99
C VAL A 3 2.44 -5.58 1.14
N ILE A 4 1.36 -6.07 0.53
CA ILE A 4 0.52 -5.28 -0.38
C ILE A 4 -0.21 -4.12 0.32
N SER A 5 -0.52 -4.29 1.62
CA SER A 5 -1.20 -3.26 2.41
C SER A 5 -0.30 -2.07 2.75
N MET A 6 1.04 -2.25 2.77
CA MET A 6 1.98 -1.21 3.22
C MET A 6 1.90 0.08 2.39
N PRO A 7 1.95 0.05 1.04
CA PRO A 7 1.94 1.30 0.27
C PRO A 7 0.67 2.11 0.49
N GLY A 8 -0.49 1.46 0.48
CA GLY A 8 -1.78 2.11 0.72
C GLY A 8 -1.92 2.64 2.14
N ALA A 9 -1.49 1.86 3.13
CA ALA A 9 -1.51 2.28 4.53
C ALA A 9 -0.55 3.45 4.79
N MET A 10 0.65 3.44 4.22
CA MET A 10 1.59 4.55 4.29
C MET A 10 1.02 5.81 3.62
N ALA A 11 0.41 5.68 2.46
CA ALA A 11 -0.24 6.81 1.79
C ALA A 11 -1.37 7.40 2.65
N ALA A 12 -2.21 6.58 3.28
CA ALA A 12 -3.28 7.04 4.16
C ALA A 12 -2.76 7.71 5.45
N LEU A 13 -1.61 7.28 5.98
CA LEU A 13 -0.96 7.92 7.13
C LEU A 13 -0.31 9.26 6.76
N LEU A 14 0.29 9.36 5.56
CA LEU A 14 0.96 10.57 5.09
C LEU A 14 -0.03 11.63 4.58
N PHE A 15 -1.16 11.20 4.03
CA PHE A 15 -2.18 12.07 3.44
C PHE A 15 -3.56 11.77 4.04
N PRO A 16 -3.76 12.02 5.36
CA PRO A 16 -5.04 11.74 6.03
C PRO A 16 -6.15 12.63 5.46
N ASP A 17 -7.31 12.03 5.18
CA ASP A 17 -8.46 12.74 4.58
C ASP A 17 -9.48 13.25 5.63
N TRP A 18 -9.24 12.97 6.90
CA TRP A 18 -10.14 13.35 8.03
C TRP A 18 -9.79 14.68 8.69
N THR A 19 -9.05 15.55 8.03
CA THR A 19 -8.66 16.88 8.53
C THR A 19 -9.86 17.80 8.82
N ARG A 20 -11.07 17.39 8.43
CA ARG A 20 -12.33 18.10 8.73
C ARG A 20 -12.82 17.90 10.17
N TYR A 21 -12.30 16.91 10.89
CA TYR A 21 -12.68 16.60 12.26
C TYR A 21 -11.60 17.06 13.25
N PRO A 22 -11.99 17.42 14.50
CA PRO A 22 -11.01 17.77 15.54
C PRO A 22 -10.00 16.64 15.75
N LEU A 23 -8.76 17.00 16.07
CA LEU A 23 -7.74 16.03 16.49
C LEU A 23 -8.25 15.22 17.70
N PHE A 24 -7.87 13.94 17.76
CA PHE A 24 -8.27 13.01 18.82
C PHE A 24 -9.75 12.55 18.82
N ASN A 25 -10.47 12.69 17.72
CA ASN A 25 -11.76 12.03 17.63
C ASN A 25 -11.58 10.51 17.34
N TYR A 26 -12.65 9.74 17.56
CA TYR A 26 -12.66 8.29 17.34
C TYR A 26 -12.20 7.88 15.93
N MET A 27 -12.63 8.61 14.91
CA MET A 27 -12.28 8.32 13.50
C MET A 27 -10.78 8.46 13.23
N HIS A 28 -10.14 9.50 13.79
CA HIS A 28 -8.69 9.69 13.69
C HIS A 28 -7.93 8.54 14.35
N ILE A 29 -8.26 8.28 15.62
CA ILE A 29 -7.57 7.24 16.42
C ILE A 29 -7.71 5.88 15.73
N ASN A 30 -8.94 5.52 15.35
CA ASN A 30 -9.21 4.23 14.71
C ASN A 30 -8.47 4.09 13.37
N SER A 31 -8.46 5.14 12.56
CA SER A 31 -7.75 5.11 11.29
C SER A 31 -6.24 5.00 11.44
N PHE A 32 -5.63 5.79 12.33
CA PHE A 32 -4.20 5.69 12.60
C PHE A 32 -3.81 4.30 13.13
N LEU A 33 -4.62 3.73 14.02
CA LEU A 33 -4.40 2.38 14.53
C LEU A 33 -4.47 1.33 13.42
N ILE A 34 -5.52 1.34 12.60
CA ILE A 34 -5.69 0.38 11.52
C ILE A 34 -4.53 0.48 10.51
N HIS A 35 -4.23 1.68 10.04
CA HIS A 35 -3.16 1.87 9.04
C HIS A 35 -1.77 1.61 9.65
N GLY A 36 -1.56 1.97 10.91
CA GLY A 36 -0.34 1.61 11.64
C GLY A 36 -0.14 0.10 11.75
N LEU A 37 -1.20 -0.66 12.08
CA LEU A 37 -1.15 -2.13 12.10
C LEU A 37 -0.94 -2.73 10.71
N LEU A 38 -1.54 -2.16 9.66
CA LEU A 38 -1.33 -2.59 8.28
C LEU A 38 0.10 -2.38 7.78
N VAL A 39 0.88 -1.52 8.40
CA VAL A 39 2.33 -1.37 8.18
C VAL A 39 3.12 -2.26 9.13
N LEU A 40 2.80 -2.27 10.43
CA LEU A 40 3.56 -2.96 11.46
C LEU A 40 3.54 -4.49 11.27
N ILE A 41 2.37 -5.08 11.01
CA ILE A 41 2.24 -6.54 10.84
C ILE A 41 3.13 -7.07 9.71
N PRO A 42 3.11 -6.51 8.48
CA PRO A 42 4.05 -6.91 7.43
C PRO A 42 5.52 -6.76 7.82
N VAL A 43 5.89 -5.68 8.51
CA VAL A 43 7.27 -5.49 8.98
C VAL A 43 7.68 -6.60 9.94
N LEU A 44 6.84 -6.94 10.94
CA LEU A 44 7.11 -8.03 11.87
C LEU A 44 7.21 -9.39 11.17
N VAL A 45 6.35 -9.65 10.19
CA VAL A 45 6.39 -10.91 9.41
C VAL A 45 7.67 -11.00 8.56
N LEU A 46 8.11 -9.89 7.98
CA LEU A 46 9.36 -9.84 7.21
C LEU A 46 10.59 -10.01 8.12
N THR A 47 10.64 -9.32 9.26
CA THR A 47 11.77 -9.38 10.20
C THR A 47 11.87 -10.73 10.91
N SER A 48 10.73 -11.43 11.11
CA SER A 48 10.73 -12.79 11.67
C SER A 48 11.38 -13.85 10.77
N GLY A 49 11.68 -13.52 9.51
CA GLY A 49 12.25 -14.45 8.52
C GLY A 49 11.27 -15.55 8.04
N ARG A 50 10.05 -15.60 8.59
CA ARG A 50 9.04 -16.61 8.21
C ARG A 50 8.51 -16.44 6.79
N TYR A 51 8.57 -15.22 6.27
CA TYR A 51 8.10 -14.89 4.93
C TYR A 51 9.23 -14.29 4.10
N LYS A 52 9.48 -14.91 2.95
CA LYS A 52 10.44 -14.40 1.95
C LYS A 52 9.64 -13.87 0.76
N PRO A 53 9.54 -12.55 0.59
CA PRO A 53 8.92 -11.97 -0.59
C PRO A 53 9.68 -12.39 -1.83
N SER A 54 8.98 -12.68 -2.92
CA SER A 54 9.59 -13.02 -4.20
C SER A 54 8.86 -12.33 -5.33
N ILE A 55 9.62 -11.67 -6.21
CA ILE A 55 9.09 -10.98 -7.39
C ILE A 55 8.32 -11.95 -8.31
N LYS A 56 8.67 -13.23 -8.33
CA LYS A 56 7.99 -14.26 -9.12
C LYS A 56 6.51 -14.44 -8.75
N ARG A 57 6.11 -14.02 -7.54
CA ARG A 57 4.72 -14.12 -7.05
C ARG A 57 3.94 -12.81 -7.17
N ILE A 58 4.50 -11.82 -7.83
CA ILE A 58 3.87 -10.49 -7.94
C ILE A 58 2.54 -10.54 -8.71
N TRP A 59 2.38 -11.48 -9.63
CA TRP A 59 1.13 -11.68 -10.38
C TRP A 59 -0.07 -11.97 -9.46
N GLN A 60 0.14 -12.62 -8.30
CA GLN A 60 -0.91 -12.88 -7.31
C GLN A 60 -1.44 -11.57 -6.69
N ILE A 61 -0.57 -10.57 -6.59
CA ILE A 61 -0.94 -9.24 -6.10
C ILE A 61 -1.81 -8.54 -7.12
N PHE A 62 -1.41 -8.57 -8.39
CA PHE A 62 -2.20 -7.97 -9.45
C PHE A 62 -3.55 -8.65 -9.63
N LEU A 63 -3.62 -9.97 -9.52
CA LEU A 63 -4.88 -10.72 -9.53
C LEU A 63 -5.80 -10.29 -8.36
N PHE A 64 -5.24 -10.16 -7.16
CA PHE A 64 -5.97 -9.68 -5.99
C PHE A 64 -6.48 -8.24 -6.20
N LEU A 65 -5.63 -7.33 -6.66
CA LEU A 65 -6.02 -5.94 -6.94
C LEU A 65 -7.08 -5.87 -8.05
N PHE A 66 -6.96 -6.68 -9.08
CA PHE A 66 -7.94 -6.74 -10.17
C PHE A 66 -9.34 -7.14 -9.68
N THR A 67 -9.41 -7.93 -8.61
CA THR A 67 -10.69 -8.30 -8.00
C THR A 67 -11.17 -7.25 -6.98
N VAL A 68 -10.28 -6.78 -6.12
CA VAL A 68 -10.65 -5.90 -4.99
C VAL A 68 -10.95 -4.47 -5.45
N VAL A 69 -10.15 -3.91 -6.37
CA VAL A 69 -10.30 -2.50 -6.78
C VAL A 69 -11.68 -2.22 -7.42
N PRO A 70 -12.19 -3.05 -8.37
CA PRO A 70 -13.54 -2.84 -8.89
C PRO A 70 -14.62 -2.98 -7.82
N SER A 71 -14.48 -3.96 -6.90
CA SER A 71 -15.43 -4.15 -5.80
C SER A 71 -15.48 -2.94 -4.86
N VAL A 72 -14.32 -2.41 -4.48
CA VAL A 72 -14.23 -1.20 -3.66
C VAL A 72 -14.77 0.03 -4.39
N TYR A 73 -14.54 0.13 -5.70
CA TYR A 73 -15.10 1.22 -6.50
C TYR A 73 -16.64 1.19 -6.49
N VAL A 74 -17.26 0.03 -6.65
CA VAL A 74 -18.72 -0.12 -6.56
C VAL A 74 -19.22 0.27 -5.17
N ILE A 75 -18.56 -0.19 -4.12
CA ILE A 75 -18.88 0.18 -2.73
C ILE A 75 -18.82 1.70 -2.53
N ASN A 76 -17.76 2.34 -3.01
CA ASN A 76 -17.60 3.79 -2.93
C ASN A 76 -18.76 4.54 -3.61
N ARG A 77 -19.24 4.01 -4.76
CA ARG A 77 -20.35 4.62 -5.50
C ARG A 77 -21.69 4.46 -4.81
N ILE A 78 -21.92 3.30 -4.16
CA ILE A 78 -23.18 3.03 -3.46
C ILE A 78 -23.28 3.82 -2.15
N TRP A 79 -22.21 3.87 -1.35
CA TRP A 79 -22.22 4.45 -0.01
C TRP A 79 -21.61 5.86 0.09
N GLY A 80 -21.21 6.45 -1.03
CA GLY A 80 -20.59 7.79 -1.04
C GLY A 80 -19.25 7.86 -0.30
N CYS A 81 -18.54 6.71 -0.21
CA CYS A 81 -17.22 6.61 0.42
C CYS A 81 -16.11 6.88 -0.59
N ASN A 82 -14.88 6.98 -0.09
CA ASN A 82 -13.69 7.13 -0.92
C ASN A 82 -12.55 6.20 -0.47
N PHE A 83 -12.85 4.91 -0.26
CA PHE A 83 -11.83 3.92 0.07
C PHE A 83 -10.83 3.81 -1.08
N MET A 84 -9.54 3.66 -0.71
CA MET A 84 -8.42 3.58 -1.64
C MET A 84 -8.28 4.81 -2.55
N PHE A 85 -8.88 5.95 -2.22
CA PHE A 85 -8.86 7.18 -3.03
C PHE A 85 -9.28 6.98 -4.49
N LEU A 86 -10.20 6.05 -4.76
CA LEU A 86 -10.62 5.72 -6.12
C LEU A 86 -11.57 6.75 -6.74
N CYS A 87 -12.25 7.58 -5.94
CA CYS A 87 -13.20 8.58 -6.44
C CYS A 87 -12.55 9.97 -6.59
N TYR A 88 -11.70 10.35 -5.64
CA TYR A 88 -10.98 11.63 -5.64
C TYR A 88 -9.73 11.52 -4.76
N PRO A 89 -8.69 12.34 -5.03
CA PRO A 89 -7.47 12.36 -4.22
C PRO A 89 -7.70 12.98 -2.85
N SER A 90 -6.90 12.60 -1.86
CA SER A 90 -6.85 13.26 -0.56
C SER A 90 -6.31 14.69 -0.68
N ASN A 91 -6.77 15.57 0.20
CA ASN A 91 -6.23 16.91 0.37
C ASN A 91 -4.75 16.83 0.77
N GLY A 92 -3.88 17.57 0.07
CA GLY A 92 -2.43 17.52 0.26
C GLY A 92 -1.73 16.41 -0.51
N SER A 93 -2.44 15.51 -1.18
CA SER A 93 -1.87 14.52 -2.08
C SER A 93 -1.25 15.18 -3.32
N PRO A 94 -0.10 14.71 -3.82
CA PRO A 94 0.49 15.19 -5.07
C PRO A 94 -0.43 15.00 -6.28
N PHE A 95 -1.37 14.06 -6.20
CA PHE A 95 -2.35 13.79 -7.26
C PHE A 95 -3.49 14.80 -7.32
N LEU A 96 -3.65 15.66 -6.30
CA LEU A 96 -4.69 16.68 -6.27
C LEU A 96 -4.54 17.68 -7.43
N SER A 97 -3.31 18.06 -7.75
CA SER A 97 -3.03 18.96 -8.87
C SER A 97 -3.40 18.36 -10.23
N VAL A 98 -3.20 17.06 -10.41
CA VAL A 98 -3.60 16.35 -11.62
C VAL A 98 -5.12 16.29 -11.74
N TYR A 99 -5.80 15.96 -10.63
CA TYR A 99 -7.26 15.92 -10.56
C TYR A 99 -7.91 17.28 -10.89
N LEU A 100 -7.39 18.36 -10.30
CA LEU A 100 -7.94 19.71 -10.51
C LEU A 100 -7.67 20.26 -11.92
N ARG A 101 -6.53 19.90 -12.53
CA ARG A 101 -6.15 20.42 -13.88
C ARG A 101 -6.69 19.58 -15.01
N HIS A 102 -6.74 18.27 -14.85
CA HIS A 102 -7.00 17.34 -15.95
C HIS A 102 -8.25 16.47 -15.73
N GLY A 103 -8.85 16.52 -14.53
CA GLY A 103 -10.06 15.78 -14.19
C GLY A 103 -9.81 14.37 -13.70
N TYR A 104 -10.91 13.62 -13.56
CA TYR A 104 -10.95 12.31 -12.92
C TYR A 104 -10.14 11.22 -13.65
N VAL A 105 -10.29 11.09 -14.96
CA VAL A 105 -9.67 9.99 -15.74
C VAL A 105 -8.14 10.06 -15.71
N PRO A 106 -7.49 11.21 -16.03
CA PRO A 106 -6.04 11.35 -15.90
C PRO A 106 -5.54 11.13 -14.48
N TYR A 107 -6.28 11.59 -13.46
CA TYR A 107 -5.97 11.31 -12.07
C TYR A 107 -5.93 9.80 -11.81
N LEU A 108 -6.98 9.05 -12.19
CA LEU A 108 -7.06 7.62 -11.93
C LEU A 108 -5.94 6.84 -12.63
N ILE A 109 -5.61 7.19 -13.87
CA ILE A 109 -4.50 6.58 -14.62
C ILE A 109 -3.17 6.86 -13.91
N THR A 110 -2.89 8.12 -13.57
CA THR A 110 -1.63 8.50 -12.91
C THR A 110 -1.49 7.83 -11.54
N TYR A 111 -2.59 7.76 -10.79
CA TYR A 111 -2.63 7.09 -9.50
C TYR A 111 -2.39 5.58 -9.64
N ALA A 112 -3.04 4.91 -10.60
CA ALA A 112 -2.84 3.49 -10.84
C ALA A 112 -1.39 3.18 -11.25
N VAL A 113 -0.80 3.97 -12.14
CA VAL A 113 0.62 3.84 -12.53
C VAL A 113 1.53 4.01 -11.30
N ALA A 114 1.30 5.02 -10.46
CA ALA A 114 2.09 5.25 -9.26
C ALA A 114 2.00 4.08 -8.27
N VAL A 115 0.81 3.52 -8.06
CA VAL A 115 0.60 2.34 -7.20
C VAL A 115 1.35 1.13 -7.75
N ILE A 116 1.25 0.87 -9.06
CA ILE A 116 1.95 -0.25 -9.72
C ILE A 116 3.47 -0.09 -9.55
N LEU A 117 4.01 1.09 -9.84
CA LEU A 117 5.43 1.37 -9.68
C LEU A 117 5.89 1.20 -8.22
N CYS A 118 5.12 1.69 -7.26
CA CYS A 118 5.40 1.54 -5.84
C CYS A 118 5.47 0.05 -5.43
N ILE A 119 4.53 -0.76 -5.88
CA ILE A 119 4.51 -2.21 -5.63
C ILE A 119 5.75 -2.89 -6.25
N LEU A 120 6.09 -2.56 -7.49
CA LEU A 120 7.26 -3.13 -8.18
C LEU A 120 8.56 -2.78 -7.45
N VAL A 121 8.73 -1.53 -7.03
CA VAL A 121 9.91 -1.04 -6.30
C VAL A 121 10.02 -1.74 -4.95
N ILE A 122 8.95 -1.78 -4.15
CA ILE A 122 8.95 -2.43 -2.83
C ILE A 122 9.29 -3.91 -2.97
N TYR A 123 8.62 -4.63 -3.87
CA TYR A 123 8.90 -6.05 -4.06
C TYR A 123 10.30 -6.32 -4.61
N GLY A 124 10.80 -5.48 -5.52
CA GLY A 124 12.17 -5.58 -6.02
C GLY A 124 13.23 -5.38 -4.93
N ILE A 125 13.02 -4.41 -4.04
CA ILE A 125 13.90 -4.17 -2.88
C ILE A 125 13.86 -5.37 -1.92
N LEU A 126 12.66 -5.83 -1.56
CA LEU A 126 12.49 -6.92 -0.61
C LEU A 126 13.03 -8.25 -1.14
N ASP A 127 12.90 -8.54 -2.43
CA ASP A 127 13.46 -9.73 -3.07
C ASP A 127 14.99 -9.70 -3.02
N LYS A 128 15.61 -8.55 -3.28
CA LYS A 128 17.06 -8.36 -3.16
C LYS A 128 17.55 -8.54 -1.73
N ILE A 129 16.87 -7.94 -0.74
CA ILE A 129 17.21 -8.09 0.68
C ILE A 129 17.09 -9.56 1.11
N ALA A 130 16.01 -10.23 0.75
CA ALA A 130 15.82 -11.65 1.06
C ALA A 130 16.90 -12.53 0.44
N SER A 131 17.32 -12.25 -0.79
CA SER A 131 18.40 -12.95 -1.49
C SER A 131 19.75 -12.73 -0.83
N PHE A 132 20.04 -11.51 -0.37
CA PHE A 132 21.28 -11.18 0.32
C PHE A 132 21.37 -11.85 1.70
N CYS A 133 20.32 -11.77 2.50
CA CYS A 133 20.25 -12.44 3.82
C CYS A 133 20.34 -13.96 3.68
N GLY A 134 19.70 -14.57 2.69
CA GLY A 134 19.76 -16.00 2.45
C GLY A 134 21.16 -16.51 2.10
N LYS A 135 21.94 -15.73 1.35
CA LYS A 135 23.35 -16.06 1.04
C LYS A 135 24.23 -16.06 2.29
N ASN A 136 24.05 -15.10 3.17
CA ASN A 136 24.87 -14.96 4.40
C ASN A 136 24.60 -16.10 5.40
N VAL A 137 23.37 -16.56 5.52
CA VAL A 137 23.03 -17.71 6.39
C VAL A 137 23.67 -19.01 5.90
N VAL A 138 23.71 -19.23 4.58
CA VAL A 138 24.37 -20.41 3.99
C VAL A 138 25.89 -20.37 4.20
N TYR A 139 26.51 -19.18 4.18
CA TYR A 139 27.95 -19.02 4.43
C TYR A 139 28.34 -19.35 5.87
N ILE A 140 27.51 -18.96 6.84
CA ILE A 140 27.75 -19.23 8.28
C ILE A 140 27.62 -20.75 8.56
N ASN A 141 26.60 -21.41 8.01
CA ASN A 141 26.42 -22.86 8.19
C ASN A 141 27.44 -23.75 7.49
N ARG A 142 28.25 -23.23 6.54
CA ARG A 142 29.36 -23.96 5.93
C ARG A 142 30.66 -23.82 6.68
N LYS A 143 30.77 -22.93 7.64
CA LYS A 143 31.98 -22.68 8.45
C LYS A 143 31.96 -23.35 9.82
N ASN A 144 30.82 -23.93 10.20
CA ASN A 144 30.64 -24.78 11.38
C ASN A 144 30.48 -26.23 10.94
#